data_0209dde266feedb79f0f2302a84201e6
#
_entry.id   0209dde266feedb79f0f2302a84201e6
#
_cell.length_a   1.000
_cell.length_b   1.000
_cell.length_c   1.000
_cell.angle_alpha   90.00
_cell.angle_beta   90.00
_cell.angle_gamma   90.00
#
_symmetry.space_group_name_H-M   'P 1'
#
loop_
_entity.id
_entity.type
_entity.pdbx_description
1 polymer ?
#
loop_
_entity_poly.entity_id
_entity_poly.type
_entity_poly.pdbx_seq_one_letter_code
_entity_poly.pdbx_strand_id
1 'polypeptide(L)'
;MLFIGHLEGGGESKSRPKRIAAAKLSKSIVDSLQQINKEAKVIIMGDFNDDPISPSIANFLKASGSTFLKNNQMHNTMYDHYKKGIGTLAYRDQWNLFDQFIITPSFIDNEKNYDDFTFYKSVVYNKSFLKNQKGNYKGYPFRTYGGSNFLGGYSDHFPVYMLLVRKAL
;
A
#
# COMPACT_ATOMS: atom_id res chain seq x y z
N MET A 1 -10.28 12.25 -2.93
CA MET A 1 -11.14 11.08 -2.59
C MET A 1 -10.30 9.97 -2.01
N LEU A 2 -10.80 9.24 -1.03
CA LEU A 2 -10.09 8.17 -0.33
C LEU A 2 -10.84 6.85 -0.50
N PHE A 3 -10.14 5.80 -0.96
CA PHE A 3 -10.64 4.42 -0.93
C PHE A 3 -9.85 3.63 0.10
N ILE A 4 -10.55 2.93 0.97
CA ILE A 4 -9.96 2.01 1.94
C ILE A 4 -10.49 0.62 1.63
N GLY A 5 -9.61 -0.35 1.50
CA GLY A 5 -9.98 -1.71 1.15
C GLY A 5 -9.14 -2.76 1.87
N HIS A 6 -9.75 -3.91 2.06
CA HIS A 6 -9.06 -5.15 2.41
C HIS A 6 -9.44 -6.17 1.34
N LEU A 7 -8.48 -6.57 0.52
CA LEU A 7 -8.73 -7.54 -0.55
C LEU A 7 -8.61 -8.96 -0.02
N GLU A 8 -9.37 -9.87 -0.63
CA GLU A 8 -9.45 -11.25 -0.16
C GLU A 8 -8.11 -11.97 -0.23
N GLY A 9 -7.65 -12.48 0.91
CA GLY A 9 -6.54 -13.42 1.04
C GLY A 9 -6.99 -14.86 0.72
N GLY A 10 -6.11 -15.84 0.90
CA GLY A 10 -6.48 -17.26 0.76
C GLY A 10 -5.87 -17.99 -0.43
N GLY A 11 -4.74 -17.50 -0.90
CA GLY A 11 -3.90 -18.16 -1.91
C GLY A 11 -4.12 -17.69 -3.35
N GLU A 12 -3.06 -17.82 -4.12
CA GLU A 12 -2.92 -17.27 -5.47
C GLU A 12 -4.06 -17.66 -6.42
N SER A 13 -4.41 -18.95 -6.48
CA SER A 13 -5.34 -19.47 -7.50
C SER A 13 -6.81 -19.07 -7.24
N LYS A 14 -7.23 -19.00 -5.97
CA LYS A 14 -8.63 -18.76 -5.61
C LYS A 14 -8.96 -17.27 -5.50
N SER A 15 -8.10 -16.49 -4.87
CA SER A 15 -8.37 -15.07 -4.57
C SER A 15 -7.83 -14.09 -5.61
N ARG A 16 -6.79 -14.48 -6.38
CA ARG A 16 -6.21 -13.63 -7.44
C ARG A 16 -7.23 -13.05 -8.44
N PRO A 17 -8.19 -13.83 -8.99
CA PRO A 17 -9.19 -13.26 -9.89
C PRO A 17 -10.04 -12.17 -9.23
N LYS A 18 -10.36 -12.33 -7.93
CA LYS A 18 -11.14 -11.35 -7.17
C LYS A 18 -10.34 -10.08 -6.91
N ARG A 19 -9.04 -10.21 -6.55
CA ARG A 19 -8.14 -9.06 -6.41
C ARG A 19 -7.97 -8.29 -7.72
N ILE A 20 -7.85 -9.00 -8.84
CA ILE A 20 -7.81 -8.37 -10.18
C ILE A 20 -9.12 -7.64 -10.49
N ALA A 21 -10.28 -8.23 -10.17
CA ALA A 21 -11.57 -7.60 -10.39
C ALA A 21 -11.71 -6.32 -9.54
N ALA A 22 -11.31 -6.36 -8.27
CA ALA A 22 -11.30 -5.20 -7.39
C ALA A 22 -10.33 -4.11 -7.88
N ALA A 23 -9.15 -4.48 -8.36
CA ALA A 23 -8.19 -3.56 -8.95
C ALA A 23 -8.73 -2.86 -10.20
N LYS A 24 -9.40 -3.60 -11.10
CA LYS A 24 -10.07 -3.03 -12.29
C LYS A 24 -11.18 -2.06 -11.89
N LEU A 25 -12.01 -2.42 -10.92
CA LEU A 25 -13.08 -1.54 -10.43
C LEU A 25 -12.51 -0.27 -9.82
N SER A 26 -11.53 -0.39 -8.94
CA SER A 26 -10.86 0.77 -8.33
C SER A 26 -10.24 1.68 -9.39
N LYS A 27 -9.59 1.09 -10.41
CA LYS A 27 -9.01 1.85 -11.52
C LYS A 27 -10.07 2.58 -12.34
N SER A 28 -11.20 1.92 -12.65
CA SER A 28 -12.29 2.54 -13.40
C SER A 28 -12.91 3.74 -12.66
N ILE A 29 -13.01 3.66 -11.34
CA ILE A 29 -13.48 4.77 -10.51
C ILE A 29 -12.49 5.95 -10.57
N VAL A 30 -11.20 5.67 -10.44
CA VAL A 30 -10.16 6.72 -10.58
C VAL A 30 -10.22 7.36 -11.95
N ASP A 31 -10.33 6.55 -13.01
CA ASP A 31 -10.40 7.08 -14.41
C ASP A 31 -11.62 7.96 -14.61
N SER A 32 -12.79 7.56 -14.07
CA SER A 32 -14.00 8.37 -14.13
C SER A 32 -13.85 9.72 -13.42
N LEU A 33 -13.22 9.74 -12.25
CA LEU A 33 -12.93 10.98 -11.52
C LEU A 33 -11.96 11.88 -12.28
N GLN A 34 -10.92 11.31 -12.90
CA GLN A 34 -9.94 12.04 -13.68
C GLN A 34 -10.49 12.51 -15.03
N GLN A 35 -11.55 11.89 -15.56
CA GLN A 35 -12.29 12.43 -16.71
C GLN A 35 -13.04 13.73 -16.38
N ILE A 36 -13.58 13.82 -15.15
CA ILE A 36 -14.26 15.03 -14.67
C ILE A 36 -13.24 16.12 -14.29
N ASN A 37 -12.18 15.72 -13.59
CA ASN A 37 -11.09 16.61 -13.18
C ASN A 37 -9.76 15.88 -13.31
N LYS A 38 -8.93 16.26 -14.27
CA LYS A 38 -7.60 15.66 -14.52
C LYS A 38 -6.68 15.75 -13.30
N GLU A 39 -6.85 16.80 -12.50
CA GLU A 39 -6.08 17.05 -11.28
C GLU A 39 -6.72 16.43 -10.02
N ALA A 40 -7.69 15.52 -10.20
CA ALA A 40 -8.33 14.86 -9.08
C ALA A 40 -7.29 14.10 -8.24
N LYS A 41 -7.20 14.46 -6.96
CA LYS A 41 -6.35 13.81 -5.96
C LYS A 41 -7.08 12.60 -5.37
N VAL A 42 -6.65 11.41 -5.76
CA VAL A 42 -7.26 10.15 -5.31
C VAL A 42 -6.21 9.27 -4.66
N ILE A 43 -6.54 8.72 -3.50
CA ILE A 43 -5.72 7.76 -2.76
C ILE A 43 -6.50 6.45 -2.69
N ILE A 44 -5.89 5.35 -3.10
CA ILE A 44 -6.35 3.98 -2.84
C ILE A 44 -5.39 3.40 -1.81
N MET A 45 -5.92 2.90 -0.69
CA MET A 45 -5.08 2.36 0.37
C MET A 45 -5.73 1.17 1.06
N GLY A 46 -4.91 0.35 1.69
CA GLY A 46 -5.36 -0.80 2.48
C GLY A 46 -4.45 -2.01 2.32
N ASP A 47 -4.94 -3.15 2.83
CA ASP A 47 -4.35 -4.46 2.61
C ASP A 47 -4.84 -5.02 1.26
N PHE A 48 -3.94 -5.08 0.28
CA PHE A 48 -4.26 -5.59 -1.06
C PHE A 48 -4.07 -7.11 -1.17
N ASN A 49 -3.51 -7.78 -0.15
CA ASN A 49 -3.09 -9.18 -0.21
C ASN A 49 -2.24 -9.53 -1.46
N ASP A 50 -1.57 -8.52 -2.01
CA ASP A 50 -0.69 -8.57 -3.17
C ASP A 50 0.47 -7.61 -3.00
N ASP A 51 1.66 -8.02 -3.42
CA ASP A 51 2.84 -7.14 -3.42
C ASP A 51 2.76 -6.07 -4.53
N PRO A 52 3.54 -4.97 -4.43
CA PRO A 52 3.55 -3.89 -5.41
C PRO A 52 3.80 -4.31 -6.86
N ILE A 53 4.44 -5.45 -7.07
CA ILE A 53 4.73 -6.01 -8.41
C ILE A 53 3.67 -7.01 -8.90
N SER A 54 2.70 -7.36 -8.07
CA SER A 54 1.64 -8.31 -8.43
C SER A 54 0.79 -7.78 -9.59
N PRO A 55 0.26 -8.65 -10.46
CA PRO A 55 -0.52 -8.22 -11.62
C PRO A 55 -1.71 -7.31 -11.29
N SER A 56 -2.42 -7.54 -10.18
CA SER A 56 -3.51 -6.67 -9.73
C SER A 56 -3.05 -5.22 -9.55
N ILE A 57 -1.87 -5.02 -8.98
CA ILE A 57 -1.29 -3.71 -8.68
C ILE A 57 -0.60 -3.13 -9.93
N ALA A 58 0.37 -3.88 -10.49
CA ALA A 58 1.21 -3.35 -11.56
C ALA A 58 0.46 -3.21 -12.89
N ASN A 59 -0.39 -4.21 -13.25
CA ASN A 59 -1.01 -4.25 -14.57
C ASN A 59 -2.44 -3.68 -14.57
N PHE A 60 -3.23 -3.98 -13.55
CA PHE A 60 -4.65 -3.62 -13.54
C PHE A 60 -4.93 -2.29 -12.84
N LEU A 61 -4.32 -1.99 -11.70
CA LEU A 61 -4.29 -0.64 -11.15
C LEU A 61 -3.34 0.29 -11.90
N LYS A 62 -2.42 -0.26 -12.70
CA LYS A 62 -1.37 0.47 -13.40
C LYS A 62 -0.51 1.31 -12.45
N ALA A 63 -0.25 0.79 -11.25
CA ALA A 63 0.56 1.45 -10.25
C ALA A 63 2.04 1.08 -10.40
N SER A 64 2.92 2.06 -10.36
CA SER A 64 4.36 1.88 -10.46
C SER A 64 5.10 2.69 -9.38
N GLY A 65 6.37 2.34 -9.14
CA GLY A 65 7.23 3.11 -8.23
C GLY A 65 7.79 4.40 -8.84
N SER A 66 7.56 4.66 -10.13
CA SER A 66 8.05 5.88 -10.78
C SER A 66 7.24 7.10 -10.35
N THR A 67 7.89 8.24 -10.21
CA THR A 67 7.26 9.56 -10.11
C THR A 67 7.05 10.21 -11.49
N PHE A 68 7.72 9.70 -12.52
CA PHE A 68 7.49 10.08 -13.94
C PHE A 68 6.48 9.13 -14.54
N LEU A 69 5.21 9.44 -14.34
CA LEU A 69 4.10 8.58 -14.73
C LEU A 69 3.66 8.85 -16.16
N LYS A 70 3.37 7.78 -16.91
CA LYS A 70 2.69 7.86 -18.20
C LYS A 70 1.19 8.09 -17.98
N ASN A 71 0.48 8.47 -19.04
CA ASN A 71 -0.98 8.62 -18.99
C ASN A 71 -1.64 7.39 -18.37
N ASN A 72 -2.62 7.62 -17.50
CA ASN A 72 -3.36 6.58 -16.77
C ASN A 72 -2.57 5.72 -15.79
N GLN A 73 -1.33 6.08 -15.47
CA GLN A 73 -0.59 5.40 -14.40
C GLN A 73 -0.83 6.07 -13.05
N MET A 74 -0.66 5.28 -12.00
CA MET A 74 -0.68 5.72 -10.60
C MET A 74 0.67 5.48 -9.95
N HIS A 75 0.97 6.20 -8.89
CA HIS A 75 2.20 6.01 -8.11
C HIS A 75 1.92 5.12 -6.90
N ASN A 76 2.70 4.03 -6.79
CA ASN A 76 2.72 3.21 -5.58
C ASN A 76 3.82 3.72 -4.65
N THR A 77 3.43 4.41 -3.60
CA THR A 77 4.34 5.06 -2.66
C THR A 77 5.16 4.09 -1.82
N MET A 78 4.76 2.81 -1.79
CA MET A 78 5.41 1.74 -1.03
C MET A 78 6.41 0.93 -1.85
N TYR A 79 6.50 1.18 -3.17
CA TYR A 79 7.33 0.39 -4.08
C TYR A 79 8.81 0.34 -3.69
N ASP A 80 9.36 1.46 -3.24
CA ASP A 80 10.76 1.53 -2.81
C ASP A 80 11.02 0.77 -1.51
N HIS A 81 10.04 0.69 -0.61
CA HIS A 81 10.13 -0.19 0.57
C HIS A 81 10.20 -1.64 0.14
N TYR A 82 9.32 -2.06 -0.78
CA TYR A 82 9.33 -3.41 -1.35
C TYR A 82 10.68 -3.76 -1.96
N LYS A 83 11.25 -2.89 -2.80
CA LYS A 83 12.58 -3.11 -3.41
C LYS A 83 13.71 -3.25 -2.38
N LYS A 84 13.56 -2.65 -1.20
CA LYS A 84 14.51 -2.77 -0.08
C LYS A 84 14.24 -3.99 0.80
N GLY A 85 13.29 -4.85 0.45
CA GLY A 85 12.90 -6.02 1.23
C GLY A 85 12.13 -5.68 2.51
N ILE A 86 11.56 -4.47 2.60
CA ILE A 86 10.75 -4.06 3.75
C ILE A 86 9.30 -4.47 3.47
N GLY A 87 8.76 -5.31 4.33
CA GLY A 87 7.36 -5.77 4.27
C GLY A 87 6.54 -5.30 5.46
N THR A 88 5.23 -5.47 5.36
CA THR A 88 4.28 -5.23 6.46
C THR A 88 3.94 -6.50 7.20
N LEU A 89 4.05 -7.66 6.56
CA LEU A 89 3.88 -8.96 7.21
C LEU A 89 4.99 -9.92 6.79
N ALA A 90 5.20 -10.95 7.61
CA ALA A 90 6.12 -12.03 7.31
C ALA A 90 5.42 -13.39 7.38
N TYR A 91 5.63 -14.22 6.36
CA TYR A 91 5.12 -15.57 6.28
C TYR A 91 6.20 -16.51 5.75
N ARG A 92 6.54 -17.58 6.49
CA ARG A 92 7.59 -18.54 6.13
C ARG A 92 8.91 -17.88 5.72
N ASP A 93 9.35 -16.91 6.52
CA ASP A 93 10.56 -16.10 6.33
C ASP A 93 10.58 -15.22 5.07
N GLN A 94 9.45 -15.10 4.39
CA GLN A 94 9.27 -14.12 3.31
C GLN A 94 8.51 -12.90 3.82
N TRP A 95 9.04 -11.73 3.50
CA TRP A 95 8.40 -10.45 3.77
C TRP A 95 7.55 -10.03 2.57
N ASN A 96 6.29 -9.75 2.83
CA ASN A 96 5.35 -9.23 1.85
C ASN A 96 4.92 -7.81 2.25
N LEU A 97 4.67 -6.97 1.24
CA LEU A 97 4.23 -5.59 1.42
C LEU A 97 2.81 -5.44 0.89
N PHE A 98 1.83 -5.91 1.65
CA PHE A 98 0.43 -5.94 1.25
C PHE A 98 -0.32 -4.64 1.58
N ASP A 99 0.14 -3.92 2.61
CA ASP A 99 -0.44 -2.65 3.05
C ASP A 99 0.19 -1.52 2.25
N GLN A 100 -0.57 -0.90 1.34
CA GLN A 100 -0.04 0.02 0.36
C GLN A 100 -0.86 1.30 0.25
N PHE A 101 -0.20 2.36 -0.26
CA PHE A 101 -0.81 3.60 -0.72
C PHE A 101 -0.52 3.79 -2.20
N ILE A 102 -1.59 3.91 -2.99
CA ILE A 102 -1.53 4.14 -4.43
C ILE A 102 -2.23 5.46 -4.70
N ILE A 103 -1.52 6.40 -5.31
CA ILE A 103 -1.96 7.79 -5.47
C ILE A 103 -1.98 8.22 -6.94
N THR A 104 -2.85 9.17 -7.26
CA THR A 104 -2.87 9.81 -8.57
C THR A 104 -1.65 10.73 -8.78
N PRO A 105 -1.25 11.01 -10.04
CA PRO A 105 -0.11 11.88 -10.35
C PRO A 105 -0.18 13.26 -9.72
N SER A 106 -1.36 13.80 -9.52
CA SER A 106 -1.61 15.13 -8.93
C SER A 106 -1.13 15.29 -7.48
N PHE A 107 -0.74 14.20 -6.80
CA PHE A 107 -0.02 14.27 -5.54
C PHE A 107 1.50 14.40 -5.68
N ILE A 108 2.04 14.28 -6.90
CA ILE A 108 3.49 14.31 -7.13
C ILE A 108 3.87 15.74 -7.54
N ASP A 109 4.74 16.36 -6.77
CA ASP A 109 5.33 17.65 -7.03
C ASP A 109 6.85 17.50 -7.15
N ASN A 110 7.32 17.30 -8.38
CA ASN A 110 8.74 17.13 -8.67
C ASN A 110 9.55 18.42 -8.45
N GLU A 111 8.88 19.59 -8.50
CA GLU A 111 9.50 20.90 -8.30
C GLU A 111 9.55 21.33 -6.84
N LYS A 112 8.82 20.61 -5.98
CA LYS A 112 8.73 20.88 -4.52
C LYS A 112 8.18 22.27 -4.19
N ASN A 113 7.20 22.73 -4.96
CA ASN A 113 6.53 24.00 -4.76
C ASN A 113 5.59 23.97 -3.55
N TYR A 114 5.00 22.78 -3.27
CA TYR A 114 4.09 22.54 -2.14
C TYR A 114 2.88 23.47 -2.11
N ASP A 115 2.39 23.93 -3.26
CA ASP A 115 1.25 24.87 -3.33
C ASP A 115 -0.07 24.19 -2.93
N ASP A 116 -0.14 22.86 -3.07
CA ASP A 116 -1.25 22.02 -2.61
C ASP A 116 -0.70 20.74 -1.93
N PHE A 117 -1.60 19.94 -1.34
CA PHE A 117 -1.20 18.68 -0.71
C PHE A 117 -0.45 17.77 -1.66
N THR A 118 0.78 17.47 -1.30
CA THR A 118 1.78 16.76 -2.08
C THR A 118 2.29 15.58 -1.29
N PHE A 119 2.54 14.46 -1.95
CA PHE A 119 3.17 13.29 -1.35
C PHE A 119 4.59 13.64 -0.88
N TYR A 120 4.85 13.37 0.39
CA TYR A 120 6.17 13.57 0.98
C TYR A 120 6.90 12.24 1.22
N LYS A 121 6.28 11.32 1.97
CA LYS A 121 6.84 9.99 2.23
C LYS A 121 5.79 9.01 2.75
N SER A 122 6.06 7.72 2.56
CA SER A 122 5.38 6.60 3.21
C SER A 122 6.31 5.90 4.18
N VAL A 123 5.75 5.26 5.20
CA VAL A 123 6.51 4.58 6.25
C VAL A 123 5.82 3.28 6.64
N VAL A 124 6.59 2.21 6.77
CA VAL A 124 6.20 1.01 7.51
C VAL A 124 6.60 1.23 8.96
N TYR A 125 5.62 1.32 9.85
CA TYR A 125 5.84 1.62 11.27
C TYR A 125 6.14 0.33 12.05
N ASN A 126 7.40 -0.06 12.07
CA ASN A 126 7.87 -1.34 12.59
C ASN A 126 8.71 -1.21 13.88
N LYS A 127 8.23 -0.43 14.82
CA LYS A 127 8.91 -0.20 16.11
C LYS A 127 9.08 -1.50 16.91
N SER A 128 10.06 -1.51 17.83
CA SER A 128 10.42 -2.71 18.60
C SER A 128 9.25 -3.32 19.36
N PHE A 129 8.38 -2.50 19.97
CA PHE A 129 7.22 -2.98 20.73
C PHE A 129 6.16 -3.69 19.86
N LEU A 130 6.15 -3.44 18.55
CA LEU A 130 5.26 -4.12 17.60
C LEU A 130 5.81 -5.47 17.10
N LYS A 131 7.01 -5.85 17.54
CA LYS A 131 7.71 -7.04 17.05
C LYS A 131 7.77 -8.12 18.12
N ASN A 132 7.76 -9.37 17.69
CA ASN A 132 8.19 -10.47 18.52
C ASN A 132 9.64 -10.27 18.93
N GLN A 133 9.91 -10.28 20.24
CA GLN A 133 11.25 -10.01 20.75
C GLN A 133 12.13 -11.28 20.83
N LYS A 134 11.51 -12.47 20.85
CA LYS A 134 12.19 -13.76 21.08
C LYS A 134 11.59 -14.87 20.20
N GLY A 135 12.29 -16.01 20.16
CA GLY A 135 11.85 -17.23 19.48
C GLY A 135 11.98 -17.20 17.97
N ASN A 136 11.40 -18.18 17.29
CA ASN A 136 11.52 -18.39 15.85
C ASN A 136 10.92 -17.25 15.01
N TYR A 137 10.01 -16.46 15.58
CA TYR A 137 9.36 -15.33 14.92
C TYR A 137 9.93 -13.98 15.36
N LYS A 138 11.16 -13.95 15.92
CA LYS A 138 11.81 -12.70 16.32
C LYS A 138 11.87 -11.71 15.13
N GLY A 139 11.40 -10.49 15.38
CA GLY A 139 11.35 -9.44 14.35
C GLY A 139 10.04 -9.38 13.54
N TYR A 140 9.24 -10.45 13.54
CA TYR A 140 7.91 -10.45 12.91
C TYR A 140 6.94 -9.56 13.69
N PRO A 141 5.84 -9.09 13.05
CA PRO A 141 4.77 -8.43 13.77
C PRO A 141 4.28 -9.28 14.94
N PHE A 142 4.06 -8.63 16.09
CA PHE A 142 3.58 -9.31 17.30
C PHE A 142 2.08 -9.45 17.24
N ARG A 143 1.62 -10.63 16.85
CA ARG A 143 0.20 -10.97 16.64
C ARG A 143 -0.60 -11.00 17.91
N THR A 144 -1.88 -10.68 17.81
CA THR A 144 -2.85 -10.92 18.90
C THR A 144 -3.08 -12.41 19.14
N TYR A 145 -3.14 -13.20 18.06
CA TYR A 145 -3.34 -14.65 18.12
C TYR A 145 -2.31 -15.40 17.26
N GLY A 146 -1.92 -16.58 17.72
CA GLY A 146 -1.18 -17.59 16.97
C GLY A 146 -2.01 -18.86 16.86
N GLY A 147 -2.76 -19.01 15.75
CA GLY A 147 -3.83 -19.99 15.67
C GLY A 147 -4.94 -19.64 16.65
N SER A 148 -5.31 -20.60 17.55
CA SER A 148 -6.30 -20.38 18.63
C SER A 148 -5.71 -19.77 19.91
N ASN A 149 -4.39 -19.65 20.00
CA ASN A 149 -3.73 -19.17 21.22
C ASN A 149 -3.64 -17.66 21.24
N PHE A 150 -4.11 -17.03 22.32
CA PHE A 150 -3.94 -15.60 22.55
C PHE A 150 -2.49 -15.31 22.94
N LEU A 151 -1.83 -14.44 22.17
CA LEU A 151 -0.43 -14.06 22.35
C LEU A 151 -0.27 -12.67 22.98
N GLY A 152 -1.33 -11.86 23.00
CA GLY A 152 -1.34 -10.53 23.61
C GLY A 152 -0.63 -9.44 22.78
N GLY A 153 -0.36 -9.69 21.50
CA GLY A 153 0.19 -8.70 20.59
C GLY A 153 -0.87 -7.83 19.94
N TYR A 154 -0.50 -7.09 18.90
CA TYR A 154 -1.31 -6.04 18.28
C TYR A 154 -1.95 -6.48 16.96
N SER A 155 -1.13 -6.93 16.01
CA SER A 155 -1.53 -7.31 14.66
C SER A 155 -0.47 -8.22 14.05
N ASP A 156 -0.84 -8.97 13.02
CA ASP A 156 0.11 -9.71 12.17
C ASP A 156 0.66 -8.86 11.01
N HIS A 157 0.23 -7.61 10.90
CA HIS A 157 0.80 -6.61 10.01
C HIS A 157 1.38 -5.43 10.79
N PHE A 158 2.45 -4.83 10.27
CA PHE A 158 2.91 -3.53 10.74
C PHE A 158 2.01 -2.42 10.19
N PRO A 159 1.63 -1.43 11.00
CA PRO A 159 0.93 -0.25 10.52
C PRO A 159 1.77 0.49 9.46
N VAL A 160 1.07 1.07 8.49
CA VAL A 160 1.66 1.98 7.51
C VAL A 160 1.03 3.36 7.63
N TYR A 161 1.80 4.39 7.32
CA TYR A 161 1.28 5.75 7.19
C TYR A 161 1.95 6.50 6.06
N MET A 162 1.25 7.49 5.53
CA MET A 162 1.71 8.38 4.48
C MET A 162 1.60 9.84 4.96
N LEU A 163 2.62 10.63 4.68
CA LEU A 163 2.63 12.07 4.96
C LEU A 163 2.39 12.83 3.66
N LEU A 164 1.41 13.71 3.72
CA LEU A 164 1.14 14.74 2.72
C LEU A 164 1.52 16.08 3.33
N VAL A 165 2.12 16.94 2.54
CA VAL A 165 2.57 18.28 2.95
C VAL A 165 2.06 19.35 1.98
N ARG A 166 1.86 20.57 2.48
CA ARG A 166 1.65 21.77 1.70
C ARG A 166 2.29 22.96 2.40
N LYS A 167 2.49 24.08 1.70
CA LYS A 167 2.87 25.34 2.33
C LYS A 167 1.86 25.74 3.43
N ALA A 168 2.37 26.34 4.50
CA ALA A 168 1.51 27.05 5.44
C ALA A 168 0.88 28.25 4.71
N LEU A 169 -0.40 28.50 4.99
CA LEU A 169 -1.12 29.68 4.52
C LEU A 169 -0.69 30.92 5.30
#